data_78a75782d420c4893a6e5bdee1d3828e
#
_entry.id   78a75782d420c4893a6e5bdee1d3828e
#
_cell.length_a   1.000
_cell.length_b   1.000
_cell.length_c   1.000
_cell.angle_alpha   90.00
_cell.angle_beta   90.00
_cell.angle_gamma   90.00
#
_symmetry.space_group_name_H-M   'P 1'
#
loop_
_entity.id
_entity.type
_entity.pdbx_description
1 polymer ?
#
loop_
_entity_poly.entity_id
_entity_poly.type
_entity_poly.pdbx_seq_one_letter_code
_entity_poly.pdbx_strand_id
1 'polypeptide(L)'
;MLTSPTRAWIVAALAFVLAAATVALYFPVHHYPFVSLNDAEYVTQNVRIQQLDWDSIVWSFTTFHAANWHPLTWLSHALDYHLFALAAGGHHLTNALLHALNAVLLFWVLWRATGYVGRSFMVAALFALHPINVESVAWIAERKNLLSMMFLLLALGAYRWYAARPRVGRYTLVLIFYVFGLMSKPQIITLPFLLLLWDYWPLERVAGRSSPFALRQSDSRGVSGEKRKAISEERSGEQRSFGWLLLEKLPLLALSAASAVITVHAQRSGGAMGGALRSYSLVVRLENAVVCYARYLSKAIWPARLAFFYPHPVIVHLRQVAMASLLLLLLTAVAVALRRHRYLLVGWLWFLGSLVPMIGLLQVGGQAMADRYAYLSFVGLFIALCWGVADWAKQRRLPNSCVAGASLALLLALMIATHRQLTYWSSDLALWAHTAQVTGNNSAAENMVGESLQKAGRAQEAMEHFRNAAAIDPLLPYPHYHLGVYDEENGNPQDAILQFKRVIALTQSDTGVLAGLRANTFTHMASSYEATGDTANAERATRLASEEQHRDWSFETNTRP
;
A
#
# COMPACT_ATOMS: atom_id res chain seq x y z
N MET A 1 20.16 24.64 17.01
CA MET A 1 21.37 23.79 17.10
C MET A 1 22.23 24.11 15.88
N LEU A 2 23.31 24.85 16.07
CA LEU A 2 24.41 24.78 15.13
C LEU A 2 25.04 23.39 15.34
N THR A 3 24.76 22.47 14.42
CA THR A 3 25.44 21.18 14.37
C THR A 3 26.93 21.48 14.18
N SER A 4 27.81 20.86 14.97
CA SER A 4 29.23 20.93 14.62
C SER A 4 29.38 20.51 13.15
N PRO A 5 30.23 21.18 12.34
CA PRO A 5 30.40 20.86 10.92
C PRO A 5 30.51 19.34 10.67
N THR A 6 31.30 18.66 11.50
CA THR A 6 31.50 17.20 11.45
C THR A 6 30.19 16.40 11.55
N ARG A 7 29.25 16.81 12.41
CA ARG A 7 27.98 16.09 12.59
C ARG A 7 27.03 16.29 11.40
N ALA A 8 27.05 17.47 10.79
CA ALA A 8 26.26 17.75 9.58
C ALA A 8 26.74 16.90 8.40
N TRP A 9 28.05 16.77 8.21
CA TRP A 9 28.64 15.93 7.17
C TRP A 9 28.29 14.45 7.33
N ILE A 10 28.35 13.91 8.56
CA ILE A 10 27.96 12.51 8.83
C ILE A 10 26.50 12.27 8.43
N VAL A 11 25.60 13.18 8.79
CA VAL A 11 24.17 13.05 8.45
C VAL A 11 23.95 13.12 6.94
N ALA A 12 24.62 14.06 6.26
CA ALA A 12 24.54 14.18 4.80
C ALA A 12 25.10 12.93 4.10
N ALA A 13 26.24 12.41 4.56
CA ALA A 13 26.83 11.18 4.01
C ALA A 13 25.91 9.96 4.20
N LEU A 14 25.31 9.81 5.39
CA LEU A 14 24.37 8.72 5.65
C LEU A 14 23.09 8.86 4.80
N ALA A 15 22.56 10.07 4.62
CA ALA A 15 21.42 10.33 3.74
C ALA A 15 21.76 9.98 2.27
N PHE A 16 22.93 10.35 1.81
CA PHE A 16 23.41 10.01 0.47
C PHE A 16 23.58 8.50 0.29
N VAL A 17 24.24 7.81 1.23
CA VAL A 17 24.39 6.34 1.19
C VAL A 17 23.04 5.65 1.17
N LEU A 18 22.08 6.10 1.99
CA LEU A 18 20.73 5.56 2.03
C LEU A 18 20.02 5.74 0.68
N ALA A 19 20.06 6.93 0.11
CA ALA A 19 19.46 7.22 -1.20
C ALA A 19 20.12 6.38 -2.30
N ALA A 20 21.44 6.38 -2.36
CA ALA A 20 22.21 5.65 -3.38
C ALA A 20 21.96 4.12 -3.29
N ALA A 21 21.98 3.54 -2.08
CA ALA A 21 21.69 2.13 -1.87
C ALA A 21 20.25 1.77 -2.28
N THR A 22 19.28 2.64 -1.96
CA THR A 22 17.88 2.45 -2.34
C THR A 22 17.71 2.50 -3.85
N VAL A 23 18.24 3.53 -4.51
CA VAL A 23 18.16 3.66 -5.97
C VAL A 23 18.86 2.48 -6.66
N ALA A 24 20.07 2.11 -6.22
CA ALA A 24 20.81 0.99 -6.79
C ALA A 24 20.04 -0.34 -6.66
N LEU A 25 19.40 -0.59 -5.49
CA LEU A 25 18.62 -1.80 -5.26
C LEU A 25 17.40 -1.89 -6.17
N TYR A 26 16.69 -0.79 -6.37
CA TYR A 26 15.48 -0.74 -7.19
C TYR A 26 15.76 -0.42 -8.67
N PHE A 27 17.00 -0.09 -9.05
CA PHE A 27 17.36 0.26 -10.43
C PHE A 27 16.91 -0.76 -11.48
N PRO A 28 16.94 -2.09 -11.24
CA PRO A 28 16.49 -3.09 -12.24
C PRO A 28 15.07 -2.88 -12.75
N VAL A 29 14.17 -2.23 -11.98
CA VAL A 29 12.76 -2.02 -12.40
C VAL A 29 12.64 -1.16 -13.67
N HIS A 30 13.67 -0.37 -14.04
CA HIS A 30 13.60 0.44 -15.25
C HIS A 30 13.59 -0.38 -16.55
N HIS A 31 13.92 -1.67 -16.46
CA HIS A 31 13.81 -2.62 -17.58
C HIS A 31 12.46 -3.37 -17.59
N TYR A 32 11.61 -3.18 -16.57
CA TYR A 32 10.38 -3.93 -16.46
C TYR A 32 9.26 -3.29 -17.29
N PRO A 33 8.37 -4.10 -17.89
CA PRO A 33 7.21 -3.60 -18.60
C PRO A 33 6.14 -3.07 -17.61
N PHE A 34 5.13 -2.41 -18.15
CA PHE A 34 3.86 -2.24 -17.44
C PHE A 34 3.26 -3.61 -17.14
N VAL A 35 2.65 -3.77 -15.96
CA VAL A 35 1.95 -5.01 -15.59
C VAL A 35 0.47 -4.93 -15.94
N SER A 36 -0.11 -6.04 -16.38
CA SER A 36 -1.54 -6.16 -16.76
C SER A 36 -2.46 -6.13 -15.54
N LEU A 37 -2.25 -5.15 -14.67
CA LEU A 37 -3.07 -4.81 -13.53
C LEU A 37 -3.69 -3.44 -13.80
N ASN A 38 -3.73 -2.58 -12.80
CA ASN A 38 -4.22 -1.22 -13.01
C ASN A 38 -3.28 -0.31 -13.85
N ASP A 39 -2.09 -0.77 -14.28
CA ASP A 39 -1.20 0.09 -15.08
C ASP A 39 -1.83 0.44 -16.44
N ALA A 40 -2.68 -0.45 -16.98
CA ALA A 40 -3.45 -0.14 -18.18
C ALA A 40 -4.43 1.02 -17.94
N GLU A 41 -5.23 0.93 -16.90
CA GLU A 41 -6.23 1.93 -16.51
C GLU A 41 -5.59 3.23 -16.02
N TYR A 42 -4.41 3.15 -15.38
CA TYR A 42 -3.73 4.33 -14.84
C TYR A 42 -2.87 5.05 -15.88
N VAL A 43 -2.26 4.31 -16.84
CA VAL A 43 -1.25 4.88 -17.73
C VAL A 43 -1.53 4.54 -19.19
N THR A 44 -1.48 3.24 -19.59
CA THR A 44 -1.34 2.92 -21.01
C THR A 44 -2.63 3.13 -21.83
N GLN A 45 -3.79 3.02 -21.21
CA GLN A 45 -5.12 3.23 -21.83
C GLN A 45 -5.79 4.53 -21.37
N ASN A 46 -5.21 5.26 -20.44
CA ASN A 46 -5.79 6.49 -19.93
C ASN A 46 -5.42 7.69 -20.80
N VAL A 47 -6.23 8.00 -21.78
CA VAL A 47 -6.01 9.14 -22.69
C VAL A 47 -6.00 10.50 -21.98
N ARG A 48 -6.60 10.59 -20.78
CA ARG A 48 -6.70 11.85 -20.03
C ARG A 48 -5.38 12.31 -19.41
N ILE A 49 -4.46 11.38 -19.14
CA ILE A 49 -3.13 11.73 -18.63
C ILE A 49 -2.09 11.96 -19.74
N GLN A 50 -2.46 11.68 -20.99
CA GLN A 50 -1.54 11.83 -22.12
C GLN A 50 -1.28 13.29 -22.49
N GLN A 51 -2.12 14.20 -22.01
CA GLN A 51 -1.97 15.64 -22.17
C GLN A 51 -1.81 16.28 -20.79
N LEU A 52 -0.96 17.32 -20.70
CA LEU A 52 -0.76 18.11 -19.47
C LEU A 52 -1.34 19.51 -19.72
N ASP A 53 -2.64 19.56 -20.03
CA ASP A 53 -3.41 20.76 -20.29
C ASP A 53 -4.39 21.07 -19.15
N TRP A 54 -5.16 22.16 -19.31
CA TRP A 54 -6.16 22.56 -18.31
C TRP A 54 -7.27 21.53 -18.14
N ASP A 55 -7.71 20.90 -19.21
CA ASP A 55 -8.78 19.90 -19.17
C ASP A 55 -8.34 18.65 -18.39
N SER A 56 -7.11 18.20 -18.58
CA SER A 56 -6.51 17.10 -17.80
C SER A 56 -6.36 17.45 -16.33
N ILE A 57 -6.01 18.72 -16.01
CA ILE A 57 -5.96 19.18 -14.63
C ILE A 57 -7.36 19.15 -14.01
N VAL A 58 -8.37 19.75 -14.67
CA VAL A 58 -9.76 19.75 -14.19
C VAL A 58 -10.27 18.33 -14.01
N TRP A 59 -10.05 17.45 -15.01
CA TRP A 59 -10.43 16.04 -14.92
C TRP A 59 -9.80 15.37 -13.70
N SER A 60 -8.53 15.60 -13.43
CA SER A 60 -7.85 14.98 -12.27
C SER A 60 -8.53 15.30 -10.94
N PHE A 61 -9.10 16.49 -10.79
CA PHE A 61 -9.79 16.92 -9.57
C PHE A 61 -11.27 16.52 -9.50
N THR A 62 -11.89 16.24 -10.63
CA THR A 62 -13.34 15.96 -10.71
C THR A 62 -13.68 14.49 -10.93
N THR A 63 -12.71 13.67 -11.35
CA THR A 63 -12.93 12.27 -11.69
C THR A 63 -12.93 11.33 -10.47
N PHE A 64 -13.71 10.23 -10.59
CA PHE A 64 -13.64 9.04 -9.77
C PHE A 64 -13.11 7.82 -10.55
N HIS A 65 -12.35 8.06 -11.61
CA HIS A 65 -11.76 7.01 -12.42
C HIS A 65 -11.00 5.97 -11.56
N ALA A 66 -11.03 4.71 -11.94
CA ALA A 66 -10.50 3.58 -11.16
C ALA A 66 -11.09 3.49 -9.73
N ALA A 67 -12.34 3.93 -9.53
CA ALA A 67 -13.02 3.97 -8.22
C ALA A 67 -12.24 4.75 -7.14
N ASN A 68 -11.45 5.75 -7.52
CA ASN A 68 -10.60 6.51 -6.61
C ASN A 68 -10.65 8.01 -6.91
N TRP A 69 -10.52 8.82 -5.87
CA TRP A 69 -10.26 10.25 -5.97
C TRP A 69 -8.84 10.55 -5.47
N HIS A 70 -7.91 10.73 -6.40
CA HIS A 70 -6.50 10.99 -6.09
C HIS A 70 -5.83 11.91 -7.14
N PRO A 71 -6.27 13.18 -7.20
CA PRO A 71 -5.86 14.13 -8.24
C PRO A 71 -4.35 14.28 -8.38
N LEU A 72 -3.57 14.31 -7.29
CA LEU A 72 -2.12 14.46 -7.38
C LEU A 72 -1.43 13.21 -7.96
N THR A 73 -2.04 12.04 -7.80
CA THR A 73 -1.54 10.82 -8.44
C THR A 73 -1.73 10.89 -9.95
N TRP A 74 -2.92 11.33 -10.41
CA TRP A 74 -3.17 11.55 -11.84
C TRP A 74 -2.21 12.55 -12.44
N LEU A 75 -2.02 13.71 -11.81
CA LEU A 75 -1.07 14.73 -12.27
C LEU A 75 0.37 14.22 -12.29
N SER A 76 0.75 13.37 -11.33
CA SER A 76 2.09 12.75 -11.33
C SER A 76 2.26 11.76 -12.49
N HIS A 77 1.22 10.99 -12.84
CA HIS A 77 1.28 10.12 -14.03
C HIS A 77 1.26 10.92 -15.33
N ALA A 78 0.47 12.01 -15.41
CA ALA A 78 0.48 12.91 -16.55
C ALA A 78 1.85 13.55 -16.77
N LEU A 79 2.54 13.96 -15.70
CA LEU A 79 3.90 14.47 -15.78
C LEU A 79 4.88 13.40 -16.31
N ASP A 80 4.80 12.17 -15.79
CA ASP A 80 5.64 11.07 -16.28
C ASP A 80 5.34 10.74 -17.75
N TYR A 81 4.06 10.75 -18.15
CA TYR A 81 3.70 10.54 -19.54
C TYR A 81 4.28 11.64 -20.45
N HIS A 82 4.23 12.90 -20.00
CA HIS A 82 4.84 14.02 -20.74
C HIS A 82 6.35 13.86 -20.90
N LEU A 83 7.04 13.29 -19.90
CA LEU A 83 8.50 13.12 -19.91
C LEU A 83 8.94 11.84 -20.63
N PHE A 84 8.18 10.76 -20.53
CA PHE A 84 8.61 9.41 -20.92
C PHE A 84 7.63 8.72 -21.87
N ALA A 85 6.48 9.33 -22.18
CA ALA A 85 5.38 8.71 -22.93
C ALA A 85 5.03 7.31 -22.35
N LEU A 86 5.05 6.28 -23.17
CA LEU A 86 4.79 4.88 -22.75
C LEU A 86 6.09 4.10 -22.47
N ALA A 87 7.21 4.77 -22.22
CA ALA A 87 8.43 4.09 -21.78
C ALA A 87 8.31 3.73 -20.29
N ALA A 88 7.90 2.49 -19.99
CA ALA A 88 7.65 2.01 -18.62
C ALA A 88 8.82 2.28 -17.65
N GLY A 89 10.06 2.18 -18.14
CA GLY A 89 11.26 2.40 -17.34
C GLY A 89 11.33 3.78 -16.69
N GLY A 90 10.83 4.84 -17.34
CA GLY A 90 10.75 6.18 -16.77
C GLY A 90 9.79 6.25 -15.59
N HIS A 91 8.60 5.67 -15.75
CA HIS A 91 7.58 5.60 -14.69
C HIS A 91 8.05 4.79 -13.48
N HIS A 92 8.73 3.66 -13.70
CA HIS A 92 9.34 2.87 -12.63
C HIS A 92 10.44 3.64 -11.90
N LEU A 93 11.30 4.36 -12.65
CA LEU A 93 12.37 5.15 -12.06
C LEU A 93 11.83 6.26 -11.16
N THR A 94 10.75 6.94 -11.57
CA THR A 94 10.06 7.93 -10.71
C THR A 94 9.60 7.30 -9.39
N ASN A 95 9.03 6.09 -9.41
CA ASN A 95 8.66 5.37 -8.17
C ASN A 95 9.90 5.08 -7.29
N ALA A 96 10.97 4.57 -7.88
CA ALA A 96 12.20 4.28 -7.14
C ALA A 96 12.82 5.54 -6.50
N LEU A 97 12.83 6.66 -7.21
CA LEU A 97 13.32 7.95 -6.71
C LEU A 97 12.42 8.50 -5.59
N LEU A 98 11.09 8.39 -5.70
CA LEU A 98 10.15 8.75 -4.64
C LEU A 98 10.35 7.88 -3.39
N HIS A 99 10.61 6.59 -3.55
CA HIS A 99 10.91 5.70 -2.43
C HIS A 99 12.21 6.07 -1.72
N ALA A 100 13.27 6.36 -2.49
CA ALA A 100 14.54 6.84 -1.94
C ALA A 100 14.37 8.19 -1.20
N LEU A 101 13.59 9.11 -1.77
CA LEU A 101 13.24 10.37 -1.11
C LEU A 101 12.48 10.13 0.19
N ASN A 102 11.51 9.23 0.20
CA ASN A 102 10.77 8.85 1.41
C ASN A 102 11.68 8.28 2.50
N ALA A 103 12.65 7.45 2.15
CA ALA A 103 13.63 6.92 3.08
C ALA A 103 14.50 8.04 3.69
N VAL A 104 14.98 8.98 2.88
CA VAL A 104 15.75 10.14 3.34
C VAL A 104 14.90 11.06 4.22
N LEU A 105 13.65 11.34 3.84
CA LEU A 105 12.72 12.15 4.63
C LEU A 105 12.42 11.48 5.97
N LEU A 106 12.18 10.16 6.00
CA LEU A 106 11.97 9.40 7.23
C LEU A 106 13.18 9.48 8.15
N PHE A 107 14.40 9.28 7.61
CA PHE A 107 15.63 9.46 8.35
C PHE A 107 15.73 10.87 8.95
N TRP A 108 15.50 11.90 8.13
CA TRP A 108 15.59 13.29 8.54
C TRP A 108 14.56 13.66 9.62
N VAL A 109 13.29 13.27 9.44
CA VAL A 109 12.20 13.54 10.38
C VAL A 109 12.48 12.89 11.75
N LEU A 110 12.85 11.61 11.76
CA LEU A 110 13.17 10.88 12.98
C LEU A 110 14.42 11.46 13.67
N TRP A 111 15.48 11.72 12.92
CA TRP A 111 16.67 12.34 13.49
C TRP A 111 16.39 13.72 14.09
N ARG A 112 15.66 14.57 13.37
CA ARG A 112 15.30 15.91 13.86
C ARG A 112 14.41 15.86 15.10
N ALA A 113 13.51 14.89 15.18
CA ALA A 113 12.60 14.73 16.31
C ALA A 113 13.28 14.12 17.56
N THR A 114 14.17 13.13 17.36
CA THR A 114 14.74 12.34 18.46
C THR A 114 16.19 12.71 18.81
N GLY A 115 16.95 13.22 17.84
CA GLY A 115 18.38 13.51 17.95
C GLY A 115 19.31 12.29 17.85
N TYR A 116 18.77 11.08 17.63
CA TYR A 116 19.53 9.83 17.51
C TYR A 116 19.80 9.49 16.04
N VAL A 117 20.99 9.83 15.53
CA VAL A 117 21.37 9.61 14.12
C VAL A 117 21.31 8.12 13.76
N GLY A 118 22.02 7.26 14.50
CA GLY A 118 22.13 5.84 14.15
C GLY A 118 20.79 5.08 14.21
N ARG A 119 19.97 5.33 15.24
CA ARG A 119 18.64 4.70 15.37
C ARG A 119 17.72 5.16 14.24
N SER A 120 17.71 6.45 13.93
CA SER A 120 16.89 7.02 12.85
C SER A 120 17.32 6.50 11.48
N PHE A 121 18.63 6.39 11.25
CA PHE A 121 19.19 5.80 10.03
C PHE A 121 18.75 4.34 9.89
N MET A 122 18.85 3.54 10.96
CA MET A 122 18.48 2.13 10.91
C MET A 122 16.98 1.93 10.60
N VAL A 123 16.09 2.73 11.18
CA VAL A 123 14.66 2.71 10.83
C VAL A 123 14.45 3.01 9.36
N ALA A 124 15.10 4.05 8.84
CA ALA A 124 14.97 4.44 7.44
C ALA A 124 15.60 3.39 6.49
N ALA A 125 16.70 2.75 6.88
CA ALA A 125 17.33 1.68 6.12
C ALA A 125 16.46 0.41 6.10
N LEU A 126 15.85 0.03 7.22
CA LEU A 126 14.88 -1.06 7.26
C LEU A 126 13.67 -0.74 6.35
N PHE A 127 13.14 0.48 6.42
CA PHE A 127 12.07 0.92 5.54
C PHE A 127 12.48 0.86 4.06
N ALA A 128 13.68 1.36 3.71
CA ALA A 128 14.13 1.41 2.32
C ALA A 128 14.40 0.03 1.71
N LEU A 129 14.91 -0.91 2.53
CA LEU A 129 15.48 -2.17 2.04
C LEU A 129 14.62 -3.39 2.35
N HIS A 130 13.45 -3.23 3.00
CA HIS A 130 12.59 -4.34 3.36
C HIS A 130 11.77 -4.85 2.16
N PRO A 131 11.76 -6.17 1.87
CA PRO A 131 11.10 -6.72 0.67
C PRO A 131 9.60 -6.44 0.60
N ILE A 132 8.93 -6.20 1.71
CA ILE A 132 7.49 -5.90 1.75
C ILE A 132 7.12 -4.63 0.97
N ASN A 133 8.09 -3.73 0.77
CA ASN A 133 7.88 -2.47 0.07
C ASN A 133 8.02 -2.59 -1.46
N VAL A 134 8.42 -3.76 -1.96
CA VAL A 134 8.59 -4.00 -3.40
C VAL A 134 7.30 -3.75 -4.16
N GLU A 135 6.16 -4.24 -3.67
CA GLU A 135 4.85 -4.00 -4.31
C GLU A 135 4.56 -2.50 -4.47
N SER A 136 4.83 -1.69 -3.43
CA SER A 136 4.60 -0.23 -3.48
C SER A 136 5.52 0.49 -4.45
N VAL A 137 6.71 -0.05 -4.76
CA VAL A 137 7.73 0.62 -5.59
C VAL A 137 7.72 0.10 -7.02
N ALA A 138 7.69 -1.23 -7.20
CA ALA A 138 7.74 -1.86 -8.50
C ALA A 138 6.42 -1.72 -9.28
N TRP A 139 5.28 -1.61 -8.60
CA TRP A 139 4.00 -1.40 -9.26
C TRP A 139 3.78 0.10 -9.56
N ILE A 140 3.69 0.47 -10.84
CA ILE A 140 3.57 1.87 -11.27
C ILE A 140 2.31 2.51 -10.70
N ALA A 141 1.15 1.82 -10.75
CA ALA A 141 -0.12 2.34 -10.22
C ALA A 141 -0.11 2.56 -8.69
N GLU A 142 0.86 2.02 -7.94
CA GLU A 142 1.03 2.33 -6.50
C GLU A 142 1.85 3.61 -6.22
N ARG A 143 2.12 4.44 -7.24
CA ARG A 143 2.61 5.81 -7.11
C ARG A 143 1.91 6.59 -6.00
N LYS A 144 0.61 6.38 -5.90
CA LYS A 144 -0.26 6.93 -4.84
C LYS A 144 0.26 6.66 -3.42
N ASN A 145 0.84 5.48 -3.18
CA ASN A 145 1.42 5.10 -1.88
C ASN A 145 2.67 5.95 -1.56
N LEU A 146 3.53 6.10 -2.58
CA LEU A 146 4.80 6.82 -2.45
C LEU A 146 4.57 8.32 -2.24
N LEU A 147 3.67 8.93 -3.01
CA LEU A 147 3.30 10.34 -2.88
C LEU A 147 2.64 10.63 -1.53
N SER A 148 1.67 9.81 -1.11
CA SER A 148 0.99 10.01 0.17
C SER A 148 1.96 9.90 1.35
N MET A 149 2.91 8.96 1.30
CA MET A 149 3.97 8.83 2.32
C MET A 149 4.91 10.04 2.32
N MET A 150 5.30 10.55 1.17
CA MET A 150 6.11 11.76 1.06
C MET A 150 5.45 12.94 1.77
N PHE A 151 4.18 13.18 1.46
CA PHE A 151 3.43 14.28 2.08
C PHE A 151 3.17 14.05 3.57
N LEU A 152 2.95 12.81 4.01
CA LEU A 152 2.87 12.48 5.43
C LEU A 152 4.17 12.82 6.16
N LEU A 153 5.33 12.46 5.61
CA LEU A 153 6.63 12.76 6.21
C LEU A 153 6.90 14.26 6.25
N LEU A 154 6.52 14.99 5.20
CA LEU A 154 6.59 16.45 5.17
C LEU A 154 5.66 17.07 6.23
N ALA A 155 4.44 16.54 6.39
CA ALA A 155 3.50 16.98 7.43
C ALA A 155 4.06 16.72 8.85
N LEU A 156 4.69 15.56 9.11
CA LEU A 156 5.36 15.27 10.39
C LEU A 156 6.52 16.24 10.66
N GLY A 157 7.30 16.56 9.64
CA GLY A 157 8.39 17.54 9.72
C GLY A 157 7.87 18.96 10.01
N ALA A 158 6.82 19.39 9.29
CA ALA A 158 6.15 20.66 9.50
C ALA A 158 5.50 20.74 10.89
N TYR A 159 4.86 19.64 11.34
CA TYR A 159 4.25 19.56 12.66
C TYR A 159 5.30 19.68 13.78
N ARG A 160 6.45 19.02 13.65
CA ARG A 160 7.57 19.22 14.59
C ARG A 160 8.01 20.70 14.64
N TRP A 161 8.07 21.37 13.48
CA TRP A 161 8.41 22.80 13.43
C TRP A 161 7.34 23.68 14.05
N TYR A 162 6.06 23.35 13.86
CA TYR A 162 4.94 23.99 14.55
C TYR A 162 5.01 23.76 16.06
N ALA A 163 5.20 22.53 16.49
CA ALA A 163 5.24 22.16 17.91
C ALA A 163 6.35 22.89 18.70
N ALA A 164 7.49 23.17 18.05
CA ALA A 164 8.59 23.92 18.67
C ALA A 164 8.23 25.41 18.92
N ARG A 165 7.46 26.03 18.06
CA ARG A 165 7.00 27.42 18.19
C ARG A 165 5.65 27.55 17.46
N PRO A 166 4.52 27.37 18.16
CA PRO A 166 3.20 27.40 17.55
C PRO A 166 2.91 28.76 16.88
N ARG A 167 2.65 28.71 15.57
CA ARG A 167 2.24 29.86 14.74
C ARG A 167 1.27 29.37 13.67
N VAL A 168 0.28 30.18 13.33
CA VAL A 168 -0.74 29.84 12.33
C VAL A 168 -0.11 29.39 11.01
N GLY A 169 0.83 30.15 10.44
CA GLY A 169 1.48 29.78 9.16
C GLY A 169 2.23 28.43 9.18
N ARG A 170 2.78 28.02 10.35
CA ARG A 170 3.41 26.69 10.48
C ARG A 170 2.36 25.58 10.52
N TYR A 171 1.22 25.82 11.15
CA TYR A 171 0.13 24.89 11.18
C TYR A 171 -0.55 24.76 9.81
N THR A 172 -0.72 25.88 9.11
CA THR A 172 -1.22 25.88 7.73
C THR A 172 -0.36 24.99 6.81
N LEU A 173 0.97 25.00 6.99
CA LEU A 173 1.86 24.11 6.24
C LEU A 173 1.59 22.62 6.55
N VAL A 174 1.27 22.27 7.80
CA VAL A 174 0.84 20.91 8.15
C VAL A 174 -0.43 20.53 7.41
N LEU A 175 -1.43 21.44 7.39
CA LEU A 175 -2.69 21.23 6.68
C LEU A 175 -2.48 21.07 5.17
N ILE A 176 -1.63 21.88 4.55
CA ILE A 176 -1.32 21.82 3.11
C ILE A 176 -0.72 20.45 2.78
N PHE A 177 0.33 20.00 3.48
CA PHE A 177 0.92 18.69 3.22
C PHE A 177 -0.05 17.56 3.51
N TYR A 178 -0.91 17.69 4.51
CA TYR A 178 -1.92 16.69 4.79
C TYR A 178 -2.97 16.61 3.67
N VAL A 179 -3.47 17.73 3.19
CA VAL A 179 -4.40 17.77 2.03
C VAL A 179 -3.76 17.14 0.80
N PHE A 180 -2.51 17.49 0.47
CA PHE A 180 -1.81 16.89 -0.66
C PHE A 180 -1.62 15.37 -0.49
N GLY A 181 -1.36 14.92 0.72
CA GLY A 181 -1.29 13.49 0.99
C GLY A 181 -2.63 12.77 0.81
N LEU A 182 -3.75 13.35 1.29
CA LEU A 182 -5.11 12.83 1.07
C LEU A 182 -5.48 12.83 -0.42
N MET A 183 -5.07 13.85 -1.17
CA MET A 183 -5.23 13.96 -2.62
C MET A 183 -4.34 12.99 -3.41
N SER A 184 -3.38 12.33 -2.76
CA SER A 184 -2.56 11.27 -3.35
C SER A 184 -3.12 9.89 -3.03
N LYS A 185 -3.40 9.60 -1.75
CA LYS A 185 -4.05 8.36 -1.29
C LYS A 185 -4.71 8.59 0.07
N PRO A 186 -5.99 8.25 0.24
CA PRO A 186 -6.71 8.47 1.50
C PRO A 186 -6.21 7.61 2.68
N GLN A 187 -5.29 6.67 2.47
CA GLN A 187 -4.71 5.83 3.53
C GLN A 187 -4.19 6.62 4.74
N ILE A 188 -3.73 7.88 4.52
CA ILE A 188 -3.19 8.72 5.57
C ILE A 188 -4.24 9.47 6.42
N ILE A 189 -5.53 9.13 6.31
CA ILE A 189 -6.60 9.67 7.19
C ILE A 189 -6.29 9.45 8.68
N THR A 190 -5.37 8.54 8.99
CA THR A 190 -4.89 8.26 10.34
C THR A 190 -3.88 9.28 10.88
N LEU A 191 -3.41 10.24 10.07
CA LEU A 191 -2.41 11.24 10.48
C LEU A 191 -2.76 11.97 11.78
N PRO A 192 -4.02 12.42 12.05
CA PRO A 192 -4.35 13.08 13.31
C PRO A 192 -4.01 12.22 14.54
N PHE A 193 -4.27 10.91 14.47
CA PHE A 193 -3.91 9.96 15.53
C PHE A 193 -2.42 9.73 15.63
N LEU A 194 -1.72 9.65 14.49
CA LEU A 194 -0.26 9.53 14.45
C LEU A 194 0.41 10.78 15.06
N LEU A 195 -0.16 11.98 14.87
CA LEU A 195 0.33 13.20 15.50
C LEU A 195 0.13 13.20 17.02
N LEU A 196 -0.94 12.61 17.56
CA LEU A 196 -1.10 12.42 19.00
C LEU A 196 -0.04 11.47 19.57
N LEU A 197 0.28 10.39 18.84
CA LEU A 197 1.39 9.51 19.21
C LEU A 197 2.73 10.26 19.14
N TRP A 198 2.90 11.11 18.12
CA TRP A 198 4.09 11.95 17.94
C TRP A 198 4.23 12.99 19.04
N ASP A 199 3.12 13.56 19.54
CA ASP A 199 3.08 14.45 20.72
C ASP A 199 3.49 13.72 22.01
N TYR A 200 3.10 12.43 22.16
CA TYR A 200 3.47 11.61 23.31
C TYR A 200 4.95 11.23 23.27
N TRP A 201 5.45 10.83 22.13
CA TRP A 201 6.85 10.57 21.80
C TRP A 201 7.03 10.70 20.28
N PRO A 202 8.05 11.39 19.78
CA PRO A 202 9.23 11.93 20.47
C PRO A 202 9.11 13.39 20.96
N LEU A 203 7.98 14.12 20.69
CA LEU A 203 7.90 15.54 20.97
C LEU A 203 7.65 15.88 22.44
N GLU A 204 7.18 14.95 23.26
CA GLU A 204 6.94 15.09 24.71
C GLU A 204 6.08 16.29 25.09
N ARG A 205 5.04 16.60 24.30
CA ARG A 205 4.14 17.76 24.50
C ARG A 205 3.04 17.53 25.53
N VAL A 206 2.81 16.28 25.96
CA VAL A 206 1.75 15.96 26.94
C VAL A 206 2.14 16.45 28.33
N ALA A 207 1.41 17.42 28.90
CA ALA A 207 1.66 18.00 30.22
C ALA A 207 1.49 16.97 31.37
N GLY A 208 2.16 17.20 32.50
CA GLY A 208 2.03 16.41 33.75
C GLY A 208 2.88 15.14 33.82
N ARG A 209 3.80 14.91 32.88
CA ARG A 209 4.74 13.79 32.92
C ARG A 209 6.17 14.28 32.76
N SER A 210 6.87 14.48 33.88
CA SER A 210 8.32 14.70 33.88
C SER A 210 9.01 13.55 33.18
N SER A 211 9.79 13.88 32.14
CA SER A 211 10.55 12.87 31.38
C SER A 211 11.65 12.29 32.27
N PRO A 212 11.70 10.96 32.47
CA PRO A 212 12.88 10.29 33.06
C PRO A 212 14.14 10.51 32.23
N PHE A 213 13.98 10.97 30.99
CA PHE A 213 15.04 11.20 30.02
C PHE A 213 15.81 12.50 30.27
N ALA A 214 15.14 13.54 30.76
CA ALA A 214 15.77 14.80 31.15
C ALA A 214 16.76 14.59 32.33
N LEU A 215 16.42 13.70 33.27
CA LEU A 215 17.24 13.39 34.43
C LEU A 215 18.45 12.49 34.09
N ARG A 216 18.37 11.61 33.08
CA ARG A 216 19.48 10.72 32.71
C ARG A 216 20.57 11.36 31.84
N GLN A 217 20.30 12.51 31.21
CA GLN A 217 21.33 13.28 30.50
C GLN A 217 22.18 14.15 31.45
N SER A 218 21.84 14.24 32.74
CA SER A 218 22.62 14.98 33.72
C SER A 218 23.98 14.35 34.02
N ASP A 219 24.21 13.06 33.73
CA ASP A 219 25.42 12.33 34.06
C ASP A 219 26.55 12.38 33.02
N SER A 220 26.37 13.03 31.88
CA SER A 220 27.46 13.22 30.93
C SER A 220 28.27 14.47 31.25
N ARG A 221 29.40 14.29 31.89
CA ARG A 221 30.37 15.33 32.27
C ARG A 221 30.81 16.13 31.01
N GLY A 222 30.65 17.46 31.04
CA GLY A 222 31.32 18.37 30.10
C GLY A 222 30.50 19.44 29.36
N VAL A 223 29.19 19.59 29.62
CA VAL A 223 28.38 20.69 29.01
C VAL A 223 27.73 21.54 30.09
N SER A 224 27.91 22.88 30.02
CA SER A 224 27.35 23.82 31.01
C SER A 224 25.82 23.71 31.08
N GLY A 225 25.23 23.88 32.30
CA GLY A 225 23.81 23.71 32.57
C GLY A 225 22.87 24.55 31.68
N GLU A 226 23.30 25.76 31.32
CA GLU A 226 22.52 26.65 30.43
C GLU A 226 22.42 26.15 28.98
N LYS A 227 23.53 25.63 28.41
CA LYS A 227 23.47 25.01 27.07
C LYS A 227 22.59 23.76 27.04
N ARG A 228 22.54 23.02 28.17
CA ARG A 228 21.68 21.83 28.30
C ARG A 228 20.20 22.23 28.37
N LYS A 229 19.87 23.28 29.09
CA LYS A 229 18.50 23.80 29.22
C LYS A 229 17.99 24.32 27.88
N ALA A 230 18.78 25.10 27.16
CA ALA A 230 18.47 25.58 25.81
C ALA A 230 18.26 24.44 24.80
N ILE A 231 19.06 23.34 24.88
CA ILE A 231 18.91 22.16 24.01
C ILE A 231 17.65 21.36 24.36
N SER A 232 17.27 21.29 25.63
CA SER A 232 16.04 20.59 26.05
C SER A 232 14.79 21.43 25.70
N GLU A 233 14.86 22.73 25.84
CA GLU A 233 13.76 23.66 25.49
C GLU A 233 13.54 23.76 23.97
N GLU A 234 14.59 23.62 23.16
CA GLU A 234 14.46 23.58 21.68
C GLU A 234 13.90 22.25 21.16
N ARG A 235 13.97 21.18 21.97
CA ARG A 235 13.48 19.84 21.60
C ARG A 235 12.08 19.53 22.11
N SER A 236 11.75 19.95 23.33
CA SER A 236 10.42 19.79 23.90
C SER A 236 9.52 20.89 23.35
N GLY A 237 8.50 20.51 22.59
CA GLY A 237 7.43 21.42 22.24
C GLY A 237 6.75 21.96 23.51
N GLU A 238 6.03 23.08 23.39
CA GLU A 238 5.25 23.64 24.49
C GLU A 238 4.31 22.57 25.08
N GLN A 239 4.47 22.29 26.38
CA GLN A 239 3.62 21.29 27.05
C GLN A 239 2.18 21.76 27.09
N ARG A 240 1.26 20.91 26.69
CA ARG A 240 -0.18 21.18 26.62
C ARG A 240 -0.98 20.08 27.29
N SER A 241 -2.18 20.39 27.78
CA SER A 241 -3.09 19.34 28.25
C SER A 241 -3.49 18.43 27.10
N PHE A 242 -3.80 17.17 27.41
CA PHE A 242 -4.22 16.20 26.39
C PHE A 242 -5.48 16.67 25.64
N GLY A 243 -6.44 17.26 26.35
CA GLY A 243 -7.65 17.82 25.72
C GLY A 243 -7.33 18.94 24.72
N TRP A 244 -6.36 19.80 25.02
CA TRP A 244 -5.93 20.85 24.09
C TRP A 244 -5.26 20.25 22.84
N LEU A 245 -4.44 19.21 23.00
CA LEU A 245 -3.83 18.49 21.88
C LEU A 245 -4.88 17.81 20.99
N LEU A 246 -5.98 17.32 21.54
CA LEU A 246 -7.12 16.82 20.78
C LEU A 246 -7.80 17.92 19.98
N LEU A 247 -8.08 19.08 20.63
CA LEU A 247 -8.68 20.23 19.95
C LEU A 247 -7.81 20.73 18.79
N GLU A 248 -6.50 20.73 18.96
CA GLU A 248 -5.54 21.11 17.91
C GLU A 248 -5.66 20.20 16.67
N LYS A 249 -6.13 18.96 16.81
CA LYS A 249 -6.28 18.01 15.69
C LYS A 249 -7.65 18.09 15.01
N LEU A 250 -8.61 18.89 15.53
CA LEU A 250 -9.96 18.97 14.94
C LEU A 250 -9.96 19.34 13.45
N PRO A 251 -9.18 20.33 12.97
CA PRO A 251 -9.13 20.64 11.54
C PRO A 251 -8.65 19.45 10.70
N LEU A 252 -7.67 18.69 11.21
CA LEU A 252 -7.16 17.49 10.53
C LEU A 252 -8.21 16.36 10.54
N LEU A 253 -8.93 16.18 11.65
CA LEU A 253 -10.03 15.19 11.74
C LEU A 253 -11.17 15.53 10.78
N ALA A 254 -11.50 16.82 10.62
CA ALA A 254 -12.50 17.25 9.64
C ALA A 254 -12.07 16.91 8.20
N LEU A 255 -10.80 17.14 7.86
CA LEU A 255 -10.23 16.73 6.55
C LEU A 255 -10.23 15.21 6.38
N SER A 256 -9.93 14.45 7.44
CA SER A 256 -10.02 12.99 7.42
C SER A 256 -11.43 12.51 7.12
N ALA A 257 -12.44 13.10 7.80
CA ALA A 257 -13.85 12.76 7.61
C ALA A 257 -14.31 13.09 6.18
N ALA A 258 -13.96 14.26 5.67
CA ALA A 258 -14.28 14.66 4.29
C ALA A 258 -13.66 13.69 3.28
N SER A 259 -12.37 13.35 3.43
CA SER A 259 -11.68 12.39 2.57
C SER A 259 -12.31 10.99 2.66
N ALA A 260 -12.73 10.54 3.85
CA ALA A 260 -13.40 9.25 4.01
C ALA A 260 -14.75 9.21 3.26
N VAL A 261 -15.54 10.29 3.33
CA VAL A 261 -16.83 10.40 2.61
C VAL A 261 -16.58 10.34 1.09
N ILE A 262 -15.63 11.13 0.58
CA ILE A 262 -15.27 11.14 -0.86
C ILE A 262 -14.82 9.73 -1.28
N THR A 263 -13.97 9.08 -0.48
CA THR A 263 -13.47 7.73 -0.79
C THR A 263 -14.58 6.69 -0.85
N VAL A 264 -15.50 6.70 0.14
CA VAL A 264 -16.65 5.77 0.15
C VAL A 264 -17.56 6.02 -1.07
N HIS A 265 -17.77 7.30 -1.43
CA HIS A 265 -18.55 7.64 -2.61
C HIS A 265 -17.87 7.11 -3.89
N ALA A 266 -16.59 7.38 -4.09
CA ALA A 266 -15.81 6.92 -5.25
C ALA A 266 -15.82 5.39 -5.37
N GLN A 267 -15.61 4.67 -4.27
CA GLN A 267 -15.60 3.21 -4.25
C GLN A 267 -16.99 2.58 -4.50
N ARG A 268 -18.07 3.26 -4.10
CA ARG A 268 -19.44 2.81 -4.38
C ARG A 268 -19.80 3.05 -5.84
N SER A 269 -19.53 4.23 -6.36
CA SER A 269 -19.81 4.57 -7.76
C SER A 269 -19.00 3.73 -8.76
N GLY A 270 -17.76 3.38 -8.42
CA GLY A 270 -16.91 2.48 -9.21
C GLY A 270 -17.18 0.99 -9.00
N GLY A 271 -18.23 0.59 -8.25
CA GLY A 271 -18.61 -0.82 -8.05
C GLY A 271 -17.67 -1.64 -7.15
N ALA A 272 -16.55 -1.08 -6.70
CA ALA A 272 -15.50 -1.82 -5.98
C ALA A 272 -15.95 -2.36 -4.61
N MET A 273 -16.98 -1.79 -4.00
CA MET A 273 -17.56 -2.23 -2.72
C MET A 273 -18.75 -3.18 -2.89
N GLY A 274 -19.41 -3.19 -4.05
CA GLY A 274 -20.71 -3.86 -4.24
C GLY A 274 -20.65 -5.37 -4.07
N GLY A 275 -19.70 -6.04 -4.69
CA GLY A 275 -19.48 -7.49 -4.59
C GLY A 275 -18.87 -7.91 -3.25
N ALA A 276 -17.80 -7.22 -2.82
CA ALA A 276 -17.03 -7.62 -1.64
C ALA A 276 -17.80 -7.49 -0.32
N LEU A 277 -18.60 -6.43 -0.12
CA LEU A 277 -19.40 -6.25 1.10
C LEU A 277 -20.58 -7.23 1.20
N ARG A 278 -21.12 -7.69 0.05
CA ARG A 278 -22.17 -8.71 0.02
C ARG A 278 -21.61 -10.11 0.25
N SER A 279 -20.36 -10.37 -0.12
CA SER A 279 -19.74 -11.70 -0.05
C SER A 279 -19.21 -12.05 1.34
N TYR A 280 -18.79 -11.05 2.16
CA TYR A 280 -18.16 -11.32 3.47
C TYR A 280 -18.92 -10.65 4.60
N SER A 281 -19.42 -11.47 5.56
CA SER A 281 -20.06 -10.94 6.77
C SER A 281 -19.10 -10.11 7.62
N LEU A 282 -19.64 -9.21 8.46
CA LEU A 282 -18.83 -8.40 9.37
C LEU A 282 -17.95 -9.27 10.28
N VAL A 283 -18.46 -10.41 10.73
CA VAL A 283 -17.73 -11.34 11.60
C VAL A 283 -16.50 -11.88 10.87
N VAL A 284 -16.65 -12.38 9.65
CA VAL A 284 -15.53 -12.90 8.84
C VAL A 284 -14.49 -11.81 8.56
N ARG A 285 -14.92 -10.57 8.32
CA ARG A 285 -14.00 -9.43 8.14
C ARG A 285 -13.22 -9.08 9.39
N LEU A 286 -13.85 -9.11 10.56
CA LEU A 286 -13.20 -8.89 11.86
C LEU A 286 -12.20 -10.01 12.18
N GLU A 287 -12.60 -11.27 11.99
CA GLU A 287 -11.72 -12.42 12.15
C GLU A 287 -10.51 -12.36 11.23
N ASN A 288 -10.73 -12.04 9.94
CA ASN A 288 -9.66 -11.85 8.97
C ASN A 288 -8.73 -10.69 9.37
N ALA A 289 -9.27 -9.55 9.81
CA ALA A 289 -8.47 -8.40 10.24
C ALA A 289 -7.51 -8.77 11.38
N VAL A 290 -7.99 -9.49 12.40
CA VAL A 290 -7.16 -9.96 13.52
C VAL A 290 -6.04 -10.88 13.03
N VAL A 291 -6.37 -11.86 12.18
CA VAL A 291 -5.38 -12.78 11.60
C VAL A 291 -4.38 -12.04 10.71
N CYS A 292 -4.82 -11.04 9.94
CA CYS A 292 -3.94 -10.24 9.09
C CYS A 292 -2.93 -9.40 9.89
N TYR A 293 -3.31 -8.84 11.03
CA TYR A 293 -2.33 -8.19 11.92
C TYR A 293 -1.20 -9.14 12.33
N ALA A 294 -1.52 -10.38 12.72
CA ALA A 294 -0.51 -11.38 13.06
C ALA A 294 0.35 -11.77 11.84
N ARG A 295 -0.26 -11.89 10.65
CA ARG A 295 0.47 -12.16 9.41
C ARG A 295 1.45 -11.02 9.06
N TYR A 296 1.06 -9.75 9.22
CA TYR A 296 1.96 -8.61 9.03
C TYR A 296 3.13 -8.62 10.00
N LEU A 297 2.91 -8.97 11.29
CA LEU A 297 4.01 -9.13 12.25
C LEU A 297 4.98 -10.23 11.82
N SER A 298 4.47 -11.36 11.35
CA SER A 298 5.30 -12.44 10.79
C SER A 298 6.13 -11.95 9.61
N LYS A 299 5.52 -11.21 8.67
CA LYS A 299 6.20 -10.66 7.48
C LYS A 299 7.22 -9.56 7.83
N ALA A 300 7.03 -8.82 8.93
CA ALA A 300 8.00 -7.84 9.41
C ALA A 300 9.29 -8.48 9.93
N ILE A 301 9.21 -9.71 10.46
CA ILE A 301 10.36 -10.45 10.99
C ILE A 301 10.96 -11.36 9.91
N TRP A 302 10.11 -12.04 9.17
CA TRP A 302 10.48 -13.00 8.13
C TRP A 302 9.71 -12.69 6.83
N PRO A 303 10.26 -11.84 5.95
CA PRO A 303 9.59 -11.38 4.74
C PRO A 303 9.65 -12.41 3.60
N ALA A 304 9.11 -13.59 3.84
CA ALA A 304 8.98 -14.66 2.88
C ALA A 304 7.54 -14.80 2.40
N ARG A 305 7.35 -15.45 1.24
CA ARG A 305 6.04 -15.71 0.64
C ARG A 305 5.22 -14.42 0.46
N LEU A 306 5.88 -13.35 0.01
CA LEU A 306 5.24 -12.11 -0.37
C LEU A 306 4.55 -12.32 -1.71
N ALA A 307 3.30 -11.86 -1.83
CA ALA A 307 2.48 -12.07 -3.02
C ALA A 307 1.70 -10.82 -3.37
N PHE A 308 1.41 -10.66 -4.63
CA PHE A 308 0.59 -9.56 -5.11
C PHE A 308 -0.87 -9.65 -4.61
N PHE A 309 -1.45 -10.84 -4.62
CA PHE A 309 -2.83 -11.07 -4.24
C PHE A 309 -2.97 -12.21 -3.23
N TYR A 310 -3.53 -11.90 -2.07
CA TYR A 310 -3.87 -12.87 -1.03
C TYR A 310 -5.39 -13.03 -1.03
N PRO A 311 -5.96 -14.17 -1.49
CA PRO A 311 -7.40 -14.34 -1.55
C PRO A 311 -8.03 -14.25 -0.17
N HIS A 312 -9.19 -13.59 -0.09
CA HIS A 312 -9.93 -13.49 1.16
C HIS A 312 -10.55 -14.85 1.48
N PRO A 313 -10.32 -15.42 2.69
CA PRO A 313 -10.94 -16.67 3.06
C PRO A 313 -12.47 -16.48 3.25
N VAL A 314 -13.25 -17.42 2.78
CA VAL A 314 -14.69 -17.47 3.03
C VAL A 314 -14.98 -17.78 4.51
N ILE A 315 -14.14 -18.63 5.11
CA ILE A 315 -14.22 -19.04 6.52
C ILE A 315 -12.83 -18.86 7.15
N VAL A 316 -12.78 -18.20 8.29
CA VAL A 316 -11.55 -18.07 9.07
C VAL A 316 -11.60 -19.12 10.21
N HIS A 317 -10.55 -19.93 10.32
CA HIS A 317 -10.51 -20.95 11.37
C HIS A 317 -10.39 -20.32 12.77
N LEU A 318 -11.27 -20.67 13.68
CA LEU A 318 -11.32 -20.15 15.06
C LEU A 318 -9.97 -20.25 15.78
N ARG A 319 -9.21 -21.33 15.55
CA ARG A 319 -7.85 -21.49 16.10
C ARG A 319 -6.92 -20.37 15.67
N GLN A 320 -6.97 -19.96 14.39
CA GLN A 320 -6.13 -18.86 13.87
C GLN A 320 -6.53 -17.54 14.53
N VAL A 321 -7.83 -17.29 14.65
CA VAL A 321 -8.36 -16.09 15.32
C VAL A 321 -7.92 -16.05 16.78
N ALA A 322 -8.09 -17.16 17.52
CA ALA A 322 -7.70 -17.23 18.93
C ALA A 322 -6.20 -17.01 19.14
N MET A 323 -5.34 -17.66 18.33
CA MET A 323 -3.90 -17.50 18.41
C MET A 323 -3.45 -16.06 18.05
N ALA A 324 -4.04 -15.48 17.01
CA ALA A 324 -3.74 -14.11 16.61
C ALA A 324 -4.21 -13.10 17.67
N SER A 325 -5.42 -13.28 18.23
CA SER A 325 -5.95 -12.45 19.31
C SER A 325 -5.05 -12.50 20.54
N LEU A 326 -4.64 -13.71 20.96
CA LEU A 326 -3.75 -13.90 22.10
C LEU A 326 -2.40 -13.20 21.87
N LEU A 327 -1.81 -13.35 20.68
CA LEU A 327 -0.56 -12.68 20.32
C LEU A 327 -0.72 -11.14 20.40
N LEU A 328 -1.76 -10.58 19.80
CA LEU A 328 -1.98 -9.12 19.80
C LEU A 328 -2.24 -8.59 21.21
N LEU A 329 -3.02 -9.30 22.03
CA LEU A 329 -3.27 -8.96 23.42
C LEU A 329 -1.98 -9.00 24.25
N LEU A 330 -1.17 -10.05 24.07
CA LEU A 330 0.14 -10.17 24.75
C LEU A 330 1.07 -9.03 24.37
N LEU A 331 1.23 -8.74 23.09
CA LEU A 331 2.09 -7.64 22.62
C LEU A 331 1.58 -6.28 23.10
N THR A 332 0.26 -6.08 23.14
CA THR A 332 -0.36 -4.87 23.69
C THR A 332 -0.08 -4.75 25.20
N ALA A 333 -0.26 -5.84 25.96
CA ALA A 333 0.05 -5.88 27.38
C ALA A 333 1.53 -5.57 27.65
N VAL A 334 2.45 -6.16 26.86
CA VAL A 334 3.88 -5.88 26.95
C VAL A 334 4.18 -4.40 26.65
N ALA A 335 3.60 -3.84 25.57
CA ALA A 335 3.81 -2.44 25.21
C ALA A 335 3.30 -1.49 26.32
N VAL A 336 2.17 -1.82 26.96
CA VAL A 336 1.60 -1.07 28.08
C VAL A 336 2.42 -1.25 29.36
N ALA A 337 2.84 -2.46 29.68
CA ALA A 337 3.69 -2.73 30.84
C ALA A 337 5.04 -2.01 30.73
N LEU A 338 5.61 -1.99 29.54
CA LEU A 338 6.86 -1.30 29.22
C LEU A 338 6.67 0.17 28.81
N ARG A 339 5.56 0.80 29.15
CA ARG A 339 5.24 2.20 28.78
C ARG A 339 6.27 3.24 29.22
N ARG A 340 7.19 2.88 30.11
CA ARG A 340 8.37 3.69 30.45
C ARG A 340 9.28 3.90 29.22
N HIS A 341 9.31 2.92 28.31
CA HIS A 341 9.96 2.98 27.01
C HIS A 341 8.93 3.46 25.95
N ARG A 342 8.61 4.75 25.98
CA ARG A 342 7.50 5.35 25.19
C ARG A 342 7.49 4.96 23.72
N TYR A 343 8.68 4.75 23.11
CA TYR A 343 8.82 4.34 21.72
C TYR A 343 8.19 2.96 21.43
N LEU A 344 8.14 2.05 22.42
CA LEU A 344 7.47 0.75 22.24
C LEU A 344 5.96 0.92 22.06
N LEU A 345 5.34 1.68 22.96
CA LEU A 345 3.90 1.95 22.88
C LEU A 345 3.55 2.73 21.63
N VAL A 346 4.33 3.76 21.29
CA VAL A 346 4.10 4.58 20.08
C VAL A 346 4.28 3.73 18.82
N GLY A 347 5.34 2.95 18.72
CA GLY A 347 5.57 2.09 17.56
C GLY A 347 4.48 1.03 17.39
N TRP A 348 4.02 0.44 18.49
CA TRP A 348 2.94 -0.53 18.49
C TRP A 348 1.60 0.09 18.05
N LEU A 349 1.19 1.20 18.67
CA LEU A 349 -0.06 1.88 18.33
C LEU A 349 -0.01 2.51 16.93
N TRP A 350 1.17 2.96 16.47
CA TRP A 350 1.38 3.37 15.08
C TRP A 350 1.07 2.23 14.11
N PHE A 351 1.66 1.05 14.34
CA PHE A 351 1.42 -0.13 13.52
C PHE A 351 -0.06 -0.50 13.48
N LEU A 352 -0.70 -0.62 14.65
CA LEU A 352 -2.12 -0.98 14.73
C LEU A 352 -3.00 0.08 14.06
N GLY A 353 -2.81 1.36 14.42
CA GLY A 353 -3.69 2.45 13.99
C GLY A 353 -3.58 2.77 12.50
N SER A 354 -2.38 2.73 11.93
CA SER A 354 -2.20 3.06 10.51
C SER A 354 -2.70 1.97 9.55
N LEU A 355 -2.86 0.72 10.02
CA LEU A 355 -3.46 -0.37 9.25
C LEU A 355 -4.99 -0.35 9.24
N VAL A 356 -5.65 0.30 10.21
CA VAL A 356 -7.12 0.29 10.36
C VAL A 356 -7.87 0.57 9.06
N PRO A 357 -7.52 1.58 8.24
CA PRO A 357 -8.24 1.86 7.00
C PRO A 357 -8.10 0.76 5.94
N MET A 358 -7.04 -0.06 6.03
CA MET A 358 -6.64 -1.01 4.98
C MET A 358 -6.76 -2.47 5.39
N ILE A 359 -7.09 -2.77 6.68
CA ILE A 359 -7.10 -4.13 7.22
C ILE A 359 -8.32 -4.96 6.79
N GLY A 360 -9.24 -4.39 5.99
CA GLY A 360 -10.42 -5.10 5.50
C GLY A 360 -11.67 -4.95 6.36
N LEU A 361 -11.72 -4.01 7.33
CA LEU A 361 -12.96 -3.67 8.05
C LEU A 361 -14.02 -3.12 7.09
N LEU A 362 -13.60 -2.22 6.20
CA LEU A 362 -14.33 -1.84 4.99
C LEU A 362 -13.68 -2.60 3.83
N GLN A 363 -14.30 -3.69 3.41
CA GLN A 363 -13.74 -4.56 2.37
C GLN A 363 -13.89 -3.91 1.00
N VAL A 364 -12.77 -3.79 0.30
CA VAL A 364 -12.68 -3.35 -1.09
C VAL A 364 -11.89 -4.41 -1.86
N GLY A 365 -12.51 -4.98 -2.89
CA GLY A 365 -11.94 -6.09 -3.65
C GLY A 365 -11.91 -7.42 -2.90
N GLY A 366 -11.35 -8.44 -3.53
CA GLY A 366 -11.35 -9.83 -3.04
C GLY A 366 -10.12 -10.23 -2.21
N GLN A 367 -9.22 -9.29 -1.89
CA GLN A 367 -7.98 -9.60 -1.15
C GLN A 367 -8.19 -9.53 0.38
N ALA A 368 -7.60 -10.48 1.10
CA ALA A 368 -7.56 -10.48 2.56
C ALA A 368 -6.60 -9.42 3.12
N MET A 369 -5.47 -9.23 2.46
CA MET A 369 -4.39 -8.31 2.80
C MET A 369 -3.57 -7.98 1.54
N ALA A 370 -2.69 -6.99 1.61
CA ALA A 370 -1.73 -6.69 0.55
C ALA A 370 -0.42 -6.17 1.16
N ASP A 371 0.71 -6.53 0.57
CA ASP A 371 2.03 -6.13 1.10
C ASP A 371 2.19 -4.59 1.09
N ARG A 372 1.64 -3.90 0.09
CA ARG A 372 1.60 -2.43 -0.01
C ARG A 372 0.94 -1.70 1.16
N TYR A 373 0.08 -2.36 1.95
CA TYR A 373 -0.55 -1.75 3.12
C TYR A 373 0.43 -1.59 4.30
N ALA A 374 1.52 -2.36 4.30
CA ALA A 374 2.58 -2.27 5.29
C ALA A 374 3.45 -1.01 5.15
N TYR A 375 3.43 -0.32 4.01
CA TYR A 375 4.35 0.76 3.67
C TYR A 375 4.42 1.87 4.74
N LEU A 376 3.29 2.28 5.29
CA LEU A 376 3.22 3.24 6.40
C LEU A 376 3.36 2.54 7.76
N SER A 377 2.74 1.38 7.90
CA SER A 377 2.52 0.77 9.22
C SER A 377 3.80 0.20 9.82
N PHE A 378 4.70 -0.32 8.98
CA PHE A 378 5.95 -0.92 9.45
C PHE A 378 6.94 0.10 10.03
N VAL A 379 6.79 1.39 9.71
CA VAL A 379 7.59 2.45 10.34
C VAL A 379 7.48 2.39 11.86
N GLY A 380 6.26 2.16 12.40
CA GLY A 380 6.04 1.99 13.84
C GLY A 380 6.79 0.79 14.42
N LEU A 381 6.73 -0.36 13.76
CA LEU A 381 7.46 -1.56 14.19
C LEU A 381 8.97 -1.35 14.13
N PHE A 382 9.48 -0.72 13.08
CA PHE A 382 10.91 -0.44 12.96
C PHE A 382 11.39 0.56 14.02
N ILE A 383 10.57 1.55 14.41
CA ILE A 383 10.85 2.43 15.53
C ILE A 383 10.97 1.61 16.81
N ALA A 384 9.97 0.80 17.14
CA ALA A 384 9.99 -0.02 18.37
C ALA A 384 11.19 -0.96 18.39
N LEU A 385 11.51 -1.62 17.28
CA LEU A 385 12.63 -2.54 17.13
C LEU A 385 13.98 -1.82 17.32
N CYS A 386 14.24 -0.76 16.54
CA CYS A 386 15.56 -0.11 16.53
C CYS A 386 15.88 0.57 17.88
N TRP A 387 14.89 1.19 18.52
CA TRP A 387 15.08 1.76 19.85
C TRP A 387 15.21 0.68 20.92
N GLY A 388 14.40 -0.39 20.84
CA GLY A 388 14.44 -1.51 21.77
C GLY A 388 15.77 -2.25 21.74
N VAL A 389 16.24 -2.62 20.54
CA VAL A 389 17.53 -3.29 20.34
C VAL A 389 18.70 -2.40 20.82
N ALA A 390 18.66 -1.10 20.51
CA ALA A 390 19.73 -0.20 20.92
C ALA A 390 19.78 -0.02 22.45
N ASP A 391 18.63 0.04 23.14
CA ASP A 391 18.59 0.11 24.60
C ASP A 391 19.00 -1.21 25.24
N TRP A 392 18.57 -2.35 24.70
CA TRP A 392 18.99 -3.69 25.13
C TRP A 392 20.49 -3.90 24.97
N ALA A 393 21.08 -3.57 23.82
CA ALA A 393 22.50 -3.68 23.56
C ALA A 393 23.33 -2.84 24.56
N LYS A 394 22.85 -1.60 24.83
CA LYS A 394 23.45 -0.73 25.83
C LYS A 394 23.41 -1.33 27.25
N GLN A 395 22.27 -1.92 27.64
CA GLN A 395 22.13 -2.58 28.96
C GLN A 395 23.06 -3.79 29.09
N ARG A 396 23.23 -4.55 27.99
CA ARG A 396 24.15 -5.71 27.93
C ARG A 396 25.60 -5.31 27.68
N ARG A 397 25.91 -4.01 27.56
CA ARG A 397 27.26 -3.47 27.29
C ARG A 397 27.90 -4.08 26.04
N LEU A 398 27.09 -4.39 25.02
CA LEU A 398 27.63 -4.96 23.78
C LEU A 398 28.52 -3.93 23.08
N PRO A 399 29.64 -4.36 22.47
CA PRO A 399 30.49 -3.48 21.66
C PRO A 399 29.72 -2.88 20.50
N ASN A 400 29.93 -1.61 20.21
CA ASN A 400 29.28 -0.94 19.08
C ASN A 400 29.59 -1.61 17.73
N SER A 401 30.78 -2.22 17.60
CA SER A 401 31.17 -2.99 16.41
C SER A 401 30.28 -4.21 16.18
N CYS A 402 29.92 -4.93 17.25
CA CYS A 402 29.03 -6.09 17.16
C CYS A 402 27.61 -5.66 16.70
N VAL A 403 27.09 -4.56 17.28
CA VAL A 403 25.78 -4.03 16.89
C VAL A 403 25.80 -3.54 15.43
N ALA A 404 26.85 -2.83 15.03
CA ALA A 404 27.02 -2.36 13.65
C ALA A 404 27.17 -3.54 12.67
N GLY A 405 27.96 -4.56 13.01
CA GLY A 405 28.12 -5.76 12.17
C GLY A 405 26.82 -6.53 12.00
N ALA A 406 26.07 -6.75 13.08
CA ALA A 406 24.75 -7.41 13.01
C ALA A 406 23.73 -6.58 12.20
N SER A 407 23.74 -5.26 12.37
CA SER A 407 22.89 -4.36 11.58
C SER A 407 23.21 -4.43 10.09
N LEU A 408 24.50 -4.39 9.74
CA LEU A 408 24.95 -4.51 8.35
C LEU A 408 24.57 -5.87 7.74
N ALA A 409 24.78 -6.95 8.46
CA ALA A 409 24.40 -8.29 8.01
C ALA A 409 22.89 -8.40 7.76
N LEU A 410 22.07 -7.84 8.66
CA LEU A 410 20.61 -7.77 8.47
C LEU A 410 20.24 -6.97 7.22
N LEU A 411 20.82 -5.78 7.03
CA LEU A 411 20.52 -4.94 5.87
C LEU A 411 20.93 -5.63 4.55
N LEU A 412 22.08 -6.30 4.51
CA LEU A 412 22.51 -7.08 3.36
C LEU A 412 21.56 -8.25 3.06
N ALA A 413 21.11 -8.96 4.09
CA ALA A 413 20.12 -10.03 3.92
C ALA A 413 18.78 -9.51 3.37
N LEU A 414 18.32 -8.35 3.86
CA LEU A 414 17.11 -7.69 3.34
C LEU A 414 17.30 -7.21 1.89
N MET A 415 18.46 -6.66 1.54
CA MET A 415 18.76 -6.27 0.16
C MET A 415 18.69 -7.47 -0.79
N ILE A 416 19.27 -8.61 -0.41
CA ILE A 416 19.21 -9.85 -1.21
C ILE A 416 17.75 -10.31 -1.36
N ALA A 417 16.98 -10.30 -0.26
CA ALA A 417 15.58 -10.69 -0.29
C ALA A 417 14.73 -9.74 -1.15
N THR A 418 14.98 -8.43 -1.06
CA THR A 418 14.31 -7.41 -1.88
C THR A 418 14.65 -7.55 -3.35
N HIS A 419 15.93 -7.78 -3.67
CA HIS A 419 16.35 -8.01 -5.05
C HIS A 419 15.65 -9.27 -5.64
N ARG A 420 15.56 -10.35 -4.87
CA ARG A 420 14.80 -11.55 -5.30
C ARG A 420 13.30 -11.24 -5.48
N GLN A 421 12.71 -10.47 -4.56
CA GLN A 421 11.29 -10.11 -4.67
C GLN A 421 11.03 -9.23 -5.90
N LEU A 422 11.97 -8.36 -6.28
CA LEU A 422 11.88 -7.53 -7.48
C LEU A 422 11.81 -8.39 -8.76
N THR A 423 12.54 -9.50 -8.84
CA THR A 423 12.54 -10.33 -10.07
C THR A 423 11.16 -10.89 -10.40
N TYR A 424 10.28 -11.06 -9.42
CA TYR A 424 8.90 -11.50 -9.66
C TYR A 424 8.02 -10.42 -10.35
N TRP A 425 8.45 -9.16 -10.36
CA TRP A 425 7.77 -8.05 -11.02
C TRP A 425 8.25 -7.81 -12.46
N SER A 426 9.13 -8.66 -12.98
CA SER A 426 9.73 -8.51 -14.32
C SER A 426 8.77 -8.83 -15.47
N SER A 427 7.66 -9.50 -15.21
CA SER A 427 6.57 -9.77 -16.17
C SER A 427 5.31 -10.23 -15.45
N ASP A 428 4.16 -10.13 -16.14
CA ASP A 428 2.88 -10.64 -15.61
C ASP A 428 2.97 -12.12 -15.26
N LEU A 429 3.56 -12.93 -16.13
CA LEU A 429 3.71 -14.37 -15.90
C LEU A 429 4.54 -14.67 -14.66
N ALA A 430 5.67 -13.98 -14.46
CA ALA A 430 6.52 -14.17 -13.28
C ALA A 430 5.77 -13.75 -11.99
N LEU A 431 5.05 -12.63 -12.03
CA LEU A 431 4.28 -12.11 -10.90
C LEU A 431 3.16 -13.05 -10.46
N TRP A 432 2.36 -13.50 -11.43
CA TRP A 432 1.22 -14.35 -11.14
C TRP A 432 1.60 -15.79 -10.83
N ALA A 433 2.59 -16.37 -11.51
CA ALA A 433 3.11 -17.70 -11.20
C ALA A 433 3.69 -17.76 -9.78
N HIS A 434 4.48 -16.73 -9.38
CA HIS A 434 4.94 -16.63 -8.00
C HIS A 434 3.76 -16.49 -7.01
N THR A 435 2.76 -15.67 -7.34
CA THR A 435 1.57 -15.46 -6.49
C THR A 435 0.82 -16.79 -6.31
N ALA A 436 0.54 -17.54 -7.38
CA ALA A 436 -0.11 -18.84 -7.31
C ALA A 436 0.68 -19.83 -6.44
N GLN A 437 2.01 -19.90 -6.64
CA GLN A 437 2.89 -20.79 -5.90
C GLN A 437 2.88 -20.52 -4.38
N VAL A 438 2.94 -19.25 -3.96
CA VAL A 438 3.12 -18.91 -2.53
C VAL A 438 1.81 -18.81 -1.76
N THR A 439 0.68 -18.57 -2.43
CA THR A 439 -0.63 -18.47 -1.78
C THR A 439 -1.42 -19.78 -1.79
N GLY A 440 -1.13 -20.68 -2.75
CA GLY A 440 -1.88 -21.93 -2.96
C GLY A 440 -3.39 -21.63 -3.15
N ASN A 441 -4.16 -22.57 -3.67
CA ASN A 441 -5.62 -22.45 -3.84
C ASN A 441 -6.12 -21.01 -4.17
N ASN A 442 -5.47 -20.39 -5.15
CA ASN A 442 -5.72 -19.01 -5.55
C ASN A 442 -6.23 -18.99 -7.00
N SER A 443 -7.56 -19.11 -7.15
CA SER A 443 -8.23 -19.14 -8.46
C SER A 443 -7.92 -17.91 -9.31
N ALA A 444 -7.87 -16.73 -8.70
CA ALA A 444 -7.52 -15.50 -9.40
C ALA A 444 -6.09 -15.54 -9.95
N ALA A 445 -5.13 -16.01 -9.16
CA ALA A 445 -3.74 -16.13 -9.62
C ALA A 445 -3.60 -17.18 -10.73
N GLU A 446 -4.23 -18.34 -10.59
CA GLU A 446 -4.25 -19.36 -11.64
C GLU A 446 -4.85 -18.83 -12.95
N ASN A 447 -5.98 -18.12 -12.88
CA ASN A 447 -6.57 -17.47 -14.06
C ASN A 447 -5.60 -16.50 -14.74
N MET A 448 -4.94 -15.65 -13.96
CA MET A 448 -4.00 -14.64 -14.50
C MET A 448 -2.72 -15.27 -15.05
N VAL A 449 -2.27 -16.43 -14.53
CA VAL A 449 -1.20 -17.23 -15.14
C VAL A 449 -1.68 -17.74 -16.51
N GLY A 450 -2.89 -18.29 -16.59
CA GLY A 450 -3.48 -18.73 -17.85
C GLY A 450 -3.53 -17.60 -18.89
N GLU A 451 -4.04 -16.44 -18.53
CA GLU A 451 -4.07 -15.26 -19.42
C GLU A 451 -2.67 -14.85 -19.90
N SER A 452 -1.68 -14.85 -18.99
CA SER A 452 -0.30 -14.49 -19.32
C SER A 452 0.34 -15.50 -20.29
N LEU A 453 0.06 -16.80 -20.11
CA LEU A 453 0.49 -17.87 -21.01
C LEU A 453 -0.19 -17.78 -22.38
N GLN A 454 -1.50 -17.47 -22.39
CA GLN A 454 -2.24 -17.30 -23.64
C GLN A 454 -1.68 -16.12 -24.46
N LYS A 455 -1.41 -14.97 -23.82
CA LYS A 455 -0.72 -13.84 -24.46
C LYS A 455 0.67 -14.18 -24.99
N ALA A 456 1.36 -15.14 -24.35
CA ALA A 456 2.66 -15.66 -24.78
C ALA A 456 2.58 -16.75 -25.88
N GLY A 457 1.38 -17.08 -26.40
CA GLY A 457 1.16 -18.12 -27.40
C GLY A 457 1.22 -19.55 -26.86
N ARG A 458 1.24 -19.75 -25.53
CA ARG A 458 1.34 -21.06 -24.85
C ARG A 458 -0.07 -21.55 -24.45
N ALA A 459 -0.99 -21.64 -25.44
CA ALA A 459 -2.41 -21.87 -25.20
C ALA A 459 -2.70 -23.19 -24.44
N GLN A 460 -1.97 -24.27 -24.74
CA GLN A 460 -2.20 -25.57 -24.11
C GLN A 460 -1.87 -25.54 -22.60
N GLU A 461 -0.78 -24.88 -22.22
CA GLU A 461 -0.42 -24.69 -20.82
C GLU A 461 -1.41 -23.73 -20.11
N ALA A 462 -1.87 -22.70 -20.81
CA ALA A 462 -2.89 -21.80 -20.28
C ALA A 462 -4.17 -22.56 -19.86
N MET A 463 -4.59 -23.56 -20.63
CA MET A 463 -5.78 -24.36 -20.33
C MET A 463 -5.67 -25.15 -19.03
N GLU A 464 -4.49 -25.64 -18.67
CA GLU A 464 -4.28 -26.32 -17.38
C GLU A 464 -4.53 -25.35 -16.23
N HIS A 465 -4.04 -24.12 -16.33
CA HIS A 465 -4.24 -23.09 -15.33
C HIS A 465 -5.69 -22.62 -15.25
N PHE A 466 -6.41 -22.47 -16.38
CA PHE A 466 -7.84 -22.14 -16.35
C PHE A 466 -8.68 -23.26 -15.74
N ARG A 467 -8.37 -24.54 -16.02
CA ARG A 467 -9.02 -25.69 -15.37
C ARG A 467 -8.77 -25.70 -13.86
N ASN A 468 -7.53 -25.43 -13.43
CA ASN A 468 -7.18 -25.32 -12.02
C ASN A 468 -7.94 -24.17 -11.36
N ALA A 469 -8.02 -23.00 -12.00
CA ALA A 469 -8.77 -21.86 -11.51
C ALA A 469 -10.26 -22.19 -11.32
N ALA A 470 -10.89 -22.82 -12.31
CA ALA A 470 -12.29 -23.25 -12.26
C ALA A 470 -12.53 -24.35 -11.20
N ALA A 471 -11.54 -25.22 -10.96
CA ALA A 471 -11.64 -26.25 -9.92
C ALA A 471 -11.50 -25.67 -8.51
N ILE A 472 -10.66 -24.65 -8.30
CA ILE A 472 -10.49 -23.96 -7.02
C ILE A 472 -11.72 -23.11 -6.69
N ASP A 473 -12.22 -22.33 -7.64
CA ASP A 473 -13.41 -21.51 -7.48
C ASP A 473 -14.35 -21.65 -8.69
N PRO A 474 -15.31 -22.58 -8.62
CA PRO A 474 -16.28 -22.78 -9.69
C PRO A 474 -17.22 -21.60 -9.93
N LEU A 475 -17.24 -20.59 -9.06
CA LEU A 475 -18.06 -19.38 -9.19
C LEU A 475 -17.33 -18.22 -9.86
N LEU A 476 -16.03 -18.36 -10.15
CA LEU A 476 -15.26 -17.37 -10.88
C LEU A 476 -15.60 -17.47 -12.38
N PRO A 477 -16.16 -16.41 -13.03
CA PRO A 477 -16.61 -16.51 -14.42
C PRO A 477 -15.48 -16.56 -15.45
N TYR A 478 -14.36 -15.89 -15.19
CA TYR A 478 -13.26 -15.73 -16.16
C TYR A 478 -12.64 -17.05 -16.65
N PRO A 479 -12.33 -18.05 -15.80
CA PRO A 479 -11.80 -19.33 -16.29
C PRO A 479 -12.76 -20.02 -17.26
N HIS A 480 -14.08 -19.98 -16.98
CA HIS A 480 -15.09 -20.56 -17.86
C HIS A 480 -15.16 -19.85 -19.21
N TYR A 481 -14.99 -18.53 -19.23
CA TYR A 481 -14.90 -17.76 -20.47
C TYR A 481 -13.71 -18.24 -21.33
N HIS A 482 -12.52 -18.32 -20.75
CA HIS A 482 -11.31 -18.74 -21.47
C HIS A 482 -11.37 -20.20 -21.94
N LEU A 483 -11.94 -21.11 -21.13
CA LEU A 483 -12.19 -22.50 -21.53
C LEU A 483 -13.17 -22.55 -22.70
N GLY A 484 -14.25 -21.76 -22.67
CA GLY A 484 -15.22 -21.69 -23.78
C GLY A 484 -14.60 -21.18 -25.07
N VAL A 485 -13.78 -20.14 -25.02
CA VAL A 485 -13.06 -19.61 -26.21
C VAL A 485 -12.12 -20.68 -26.77
N TYR A 486 -11.39 -21.38 -25.92
CA TYR A 486 -10.53 -22.47 -26.37
C TYR A 486 -11.28 -23.62 -27.01
N ASP A 487 -12.41 -24.05 -26.44
CA ASP A 487 -13.25 -25.11 -27.03
C ASP A 487 -13.81 -24.68 -28.39
N GLU A 488 -14.23 -23.42 -28.54
CA GLU A 488 -14.67 -22.85 -29.81
C GLU A 488 -13.56 -22.90 -30.88
N GLU A 489 -12.37 -22.39 -30.55
CA GLU A 489 -11.21 -22.34 -31.45
C GLU A 489 -10.75 -23.75 -31.88
N ASN A 490 -10.98 -24.78 -31.06
CA ASN A 490 -10.62 -26.17 -31.35
C ASN A 490 -11.77 -26.98 -31.97
N GLY A 491 -12.84 -26.34 -32.40
CA GLY A 491 -13.92 -27.00 -33.12
C GLY A 491 -14.88 -27.83 -32.24
N ASN A 492 -14.98 -27.47 -30.94
CA ASN A 492 -15.87 -28.09 -29.96
C ASN A 492 -17.00 -27.12 -29.54
N PRO A 493 -17.87 -26.65 -30.48
CA PRO A 493 -18.81 -25.57 -30.20
C PRO A 493 -19.86 -25.92 -29.12
N GLN A 494 -20.22 -27.22 -28.95
CA GLN A 494 -21.16 -27.63 -27.90
C GLN A 494 -20.57 -27.43 -26.50
N ASP A 495 -19.31 -27.80 -26.30
CA ASP A 495 -18.61 -27.61 -25.02
C ASP A 495 -18.38 -26.11 -24.75
N ALA A 496 -18.01 -25.35 -25.78
CA ALA A 496 -17.92 -23.89 -25.72
C ALA A 496 -19.23 -23.25 -25.23
N ILE A 497 -20.36 -23.60 -25.81
CA ILE A 497 -21.69 -23.11 -25.41
C ILE A 497 -22.00 -23.45 -23.95
N LEU A 498 -21.58 -24.62 -23.47
CA LEU A 498 -21.80 -25.01 -22.07
C LEU A 498 -21.00 -24.09 -21.12
N GLN A 499 -19.74 -23.84 -21.42
CA GLN A 499 -18.89 -22.93 -20.62
C GLN A 499 -19.45 -21.50 -20.64
N PHE A 500 -19.81 -20.99 -21.80
CA PHE A 500 -20.38 -19.63 -21.92
C PHE A 500 -21.72 -19.48 -21.19
N LYS A 501 -22.62 -20.47 -21.24
CA LYS A 501 -23.84 -20.48 -20.44
C LYS A 501 -23.52 -20.38 -18.95
N ARG A 502 -22.45 -21.00 -18.49
CA ARG A 502 -22.02 -20.91 -17.11
C ARG A 502 -21.55 -19.49 -16.77
N VAL A 503 -20.76 -18.84 -17.65
CA VAL A 503 -20.37 -17.41 -17.47
C VAL A 503 -21.60 -16.53 -17.32
N ILE A 504 -22.58 -16.66 -18.22
CA ILE A 504 -23.80 -15.86 -18.17
C ILE A 504 -24.58 -16.09 -16.86
N ALA A 505 -24.72 -17.35 -16.42
CA ALA A 505 -25.39 -17.68 -15.16
C ALA A 505 -24.69 -17.05 -13.95
N LEU A 506 -23.36 -17.07 -13.92
CA LEU A 506 -22.55 -16.50 -12.83
C LEU A 506 -22.59 -14.97 -12.78
N THR A 507 -22.87 -14.31 -13.92
CA THR A 507 -22.81 -12.85 -14.04
C THR A 507 -24.20 -12.18 -14.08
N GLN A 508 -25.31 -12.95 -14.02
CA GLN A 508 -26.68 -12.44 -14.11
C GLN A 508 -27.05 -11.37 -13.08
N SER A 509 -26.55 -11.51 -11.85
CA SER A 509 -26.83 -10.56 -10.75
C SER A 509 -25.94 -9.32 -10.75
N ASP A 510 -24.99 -9.24 -11.67
CA ASP A 510 -24.08 -8.11 -11.76
C ASP A 510 -24.74 -6.90 -12.43
N THR A 511 -24.62 -5.73 -11.81
CA THR A 511 -25.28 -4.50 -12.21
C THR A 511 -24.51 -3.67 -13.25
N GLY A 512 -23.62 -4.29 -14.03
CA GLY A 512 -22.90 -3.64 -15.13
C GLY A 512 -21.38 -3.77 -15.11
N VAL A 513 -20.75 -4.07 -13.96
CA VAL A 513 -19.27 -4.20 -13.85
C VAL A 513 -18.73 -5.29 -14.78
N LEU A 514 -19.49 -6.37 -15.01
CA LEU A 514 -19.14 -7.47 -15.90
C LEU A 514 -19.87 -7.41 -17.25
N ALA A 515 -20.42 -6.26 -17.62
CA ALA A 515 -21.15 -6.11 -18.90
C ALA A 515 -20.27 -6.43 -20.11
N GLY A 516 -19.03 -5.95 -20.12
CA GLY A 516 -18.05 -6.27 -21.17
C GLY A 516 -17.75 -7.76 -21.28
N LEU A 517 -17.59 -8.47 -20.14
CA LEU A 517 -17.42 -9.92 -20.14
C LEU A 517 -18.66 -10.62 -20.71
N ARG A 518 -19.88 -10.19 -20.34
CA ARG A 518 -21.12 -10.76 -20.89
C ARG A 518 -21.24 -10.50 -22.39
N ALA A 519 -20.96 -9.27 -22.85
CA ALA A 519 -20.97 -8.91 -24.24
C ALA A 519 -20.06 -9.81 -25.08
N ASN A 520 -18.79 -9.96 -24.65
CA ASN A 520 -17.83 -10.84 -25.31
C ASN A 520 -18.29 -12.30 -25.27
N THR A 521 -18.84 -12.77 -24.15
CA THR A 521 -19.37 -14.13 -24.01
C THR A 521 -20.53 -14.37 -24.98
N PHE A 522 -21.48 -13.45 -25.13
CA PHE A 522 -22.57 -13.59 -26.09
C PHE A 522 -22.07 -13.56 -27.54
N THR A 523 -21.03 -12.78 -27.86
CA THR A 523 -20.42 -12.77 -29.20
C THR A 523 -19.85 -14.16 -29.53
N HIS A 524 -19.08 -14.77 -28.66
CA HIS A 524 -18.55 -16.12 -28.84
C HIS A 524 -19.64 -17.20 -28.86
N MET A 525 -20.69 -17.03 -28.03
CA MET A 525 -21.86 -17.91 -28.07
C MET A 525 -22.56 -17.88 -29.43
N ALA A 526 -22.71 -16.69 -30.04
CA ALA A 526 -23.33 -16.57 -31.35
C ALA A 526 -22.56 -17.35 -32.40
N SER A 527 -21.22 -17.17 -32.46
CA SER A 527 -20.35 -17.94 -33.36
C SER A 527 -20.43 -19.46 -33.12
N SER A 528 -20.43 -19.88 -31.85
CA SER A 528 -20.56 -21.30 -31.49
C SER A 528 -21.95 -21.89 -31.89
N TYR A 529 -23.05 -21.11 -31.76
CA TYR A 529 -24.38 -21.53 -32.23
C TYR A 529 -24.43 -21.63 -33.74
N GLU A 530 -23.83 -20.69 -34.49
CA GLU A 530 -23.70 -20.75 -35.96
C GLU A 530 -22.97 -22.04 -36.38
N ALA A 531 -21.86 -22.37 -35.72
CA ALA A 531 -21.09 -23.59 -35.99
C ALA A 531 -21.88 -24.87 -35.71
N THR A 532 -22.89 -24.84 -34.81
CA THR A 532 -23.80 -25.99 -34.59
C THR A 532 -25.06 -25.97 -35.44
N GLY A 533 -25.27 -24.94 -36.27
CA GLY A 533 -26.46 -24.77 -37.12
C GLY A 533 -27.70 -24.22 -36.38
N ASP A 534 -27.56 -23.77 -35.15
CA ASP A 534 -28.65 -23.20 -34.34
C ASP A 534 -28.75 -21.68 -34.59
N THR A 535 -29.29 -21.32 -35.75
CA THR A 535 -29.39 -19.93 -36.19
C THR A 535 -30.27 -19.07 -35.28
N ALA A 536 -31.33 -19.64 -34.69
CA ALA A 536 -32.23 -18.90 -33.81
C ALA A 536 -31.52 -18.44 -32.49
N ASN A 537 -30.73 -19.32 -31.88
CA ASN A 537 -29.94 -18.96 -30.69
C ASN A 537 -28.75 -18.07 -31.06
N ALA A 538 -28.18 -18.20 -32.27
CA ALA A 538 -27.12 -17.32 -32.76
C ALA A 538 -27.58 -15.87 -32.86
N GLU A 539 -28.72 -15.62 -33.56
CA GLU A 539 -29.31 -14.29 -33.65
C GLU A 539 -29.69 -13.69 -32.29
N ARG A 540 -30.21 -14.54 -31.39
CA ARG A 540 -30.50 -14.10 -30.00
C ARG A 540 -29.26 -13.67 -29.25
N ALA A 541 -28.18 -14.44 -29.34
CA ALA A 541 -26.90 -14.14 -28.69
C ALA A 541 -26.29 -12.85 -29.24
N THR A 542 -26.36 -12.62 -30.58
CA THR A 542 -25.88 -11.38 -31.20
C THR A 542 -26.62 -10.15 -30.69
N ARG A 543 -27.95 -10.21 -30.53
CA ARG A 543 -28.73 -9.12 -29.93
C ARG A 543 -28.31 -8.83 -28.50
N LEU A 544 -28.18 -9.88 -27.67
CA LEU A 544 -27.77 -9.74 -26.27
C LEU A 544 -26.33 -9.18 -26.14
N ALA A 545 -25.43 -9.54 -27.04
CA ALA A 545 -24.11 -8.96 -27.10
C ALA A 545 -24.16 -7.43 -27.32
N SER A 546 -24.97 -6.98 -28.29
CA SER A 546 -25.16 -5.56 -28.57
C SER A 546 -25.80 -4.81 -27.37
N GLU A 547 -26.82 -5.41 -26.74
CA GLU A 547 -27.47 -4.82 -25.56
C GLU A 547 -26.49 -4.65 -24.38
N GLU A 548 -25.63 -5.63 -24.13
CA GLU A 548 -24.61 -5.55 -23.04
C GLU A 548 -23.50 -4.55 -23.40
N GLN A 549 -23.09 -4.43 -24.67
CA GLN A 549 -22.15 -3.39 -25.11
C GLN A 549 -22.70 -1.98 -24.88
N HIS A 550 -23.97 -1.76 -25.11
CA HIS A 550 -24.62 -0.47 -24.85
C HIS A 550 -24.72 -0.17 -23.34
N ARG A 551 -24.85 -1.19 -22.49
CA ARG A 551 -24.82 -1.03 -21.02
C ARG A 551 -23.43 -0.64 -20.53
N ASP A 552 -22.39 -1.23 -21.09
CA ASP A 552 -21.00 -0.90 -20.77
C ASP A 552 -20.70 0.57 -21.13
N TRP A 553 -21.14 1.00 -22.30
CA TRP A 553 -21.00 2.39 -22.78
C TRP A 553 -21.80 3.40 -21.93
N SER A 554 -22.98 3.05 -21.46
CA SER A 554 -23.77 3.91 -20.58
C SER A 554 -23.14 4.04 -19.17
N PHE A 555 -22.43 3.04 -18.72
CA PHE A 555 -21.66 3.08 -17.46
C PHE A 555 -20.45 4.01 -17.60
N GLU A 556 -19.72 3.94 -18.73
CA GLU A 556 -18.62 4.87 -19.04
C GLU A 556 -19.09 6.31 -19.26
N THR A 557 -20.24 6.52 -19.89
CA THR A 557 -20.77 7.86 -20.16
C THR A 557 -21.45 8.51 -18.96
N ASN A 558 -22.07 7.75 -18.05
CA ASN A 558 -22.62 8.26 -16.79
C ASN A 558 -21.54 8.55 -15.72
N THR A 559 -20.32 8.08 -15.92
CA THR A 559 -19.14 8.49 -15.12
C THR A 559 -18.40 9.66 -15.75
N ARG A 560 -18.88 10.20 -16.89
CA ARG A 560 -18.41 11.45 -17.48
C ARG A 560 -19.28 12.60 -16.96
N PRO A 561 -18.71 13.58 -16.19
CA PRO A 561 -19.41 14.85 -15.96
C PRO A 561 -19.51 15.67 -17.23
#